data_fefd8063963674a4c5d6a53863b8945a
#
_entry.id   fefd8063963674a4c5d6a53863b8945a
#
_cell.length_a   1.000
_cell.length_b   1.000
_cell.length_c   1.000
_cell.angle_alpha   90.00
_cell.angle_beta   90.00
_cell.angle_gamma   90.00
#
_symmetry.space_group_name_H-M   'P 1'
#
loop_
_entity.id
_entity.type
_entity.pdbx_description
1 polymer ?
#
loop_
_entity_poly.entity_id
_entity_poly.type
_entity_poly.pdbx_seq_one_letter_code
_entity_poly.pdbx_strand_id
1 'polypeptide(L)'
;MKKAFFTLALMLVAFTANAQSCPDNKHPHMIDLGLPSGTKWACCNIGAEKPEGYGGYYAWGETQTKSTYNDDTYLYLKNDSSYQSIGSDIAGTQYDVAHMKWGGSWMMPSANQQDELISNCTYEWTTVNGVKGGKFTSKKNGASIFLPAAGYRWDDGLNEAGSYGYYWSSTQSPSYSDCAYDLYFHSGNAYWYYDLDRGYGRTVRPVSR
;
A
#
# COMPACT_ATOMS: atom_id res chain seq x y z
N MET A 1 36.48 58.62 -11.67
CA MET A 1 35.23 57.85 -11.79
C MET A 1 35.54 56.39 -11.54
N LYS A 2 35.23 55.88 -10.33
CA LYS A 2 35.47 54.47 -9.91
C LYS A 2 34.19 53.69 -10.20
N LYS A 3 34.25 52.70 -11.11
CA LYS A 3 33.12 51.78 -11.40
C LYS A 3 33.12 50.69 -10.33
N ALA A 4 32.08 50.61 -9.51
CA ALA A 4 31.83 49.52 -8.59
C ALA A 4 31.18 48.36 -9.35
N PHE A 5 31.85 47.21 -9.37
CA PHE A 5 31.24 45.95 -9.85
C PHE A 5 30.49 45.30 -8.69
N PHE A 6 29.19 45.23 -8.81
CA PHE A 6 28.34 44.40 -7.92
C PHE A 6 28.36 42.97 -8.43
N THR A 7 29.05 42.10 -7.71
CA THR A 7 29.01 40.65 -7.95
C THR A 7 27.77 40.09 -7.24
N LEU A 8 26.74 39.72 -8.03
CA LEU A 8 25.57 39.04 -7.53
C LEU A 8 25.91 37.58 -7.26
N ALA A 9 26.13 37.25 -5.99
CA ALA A 9 26.34 35.85 -5.58
C ALA A 9 24.97 35.11 -5.63
N LEU A 10 24.79 34.23 -6.60
CA LEU A 10 23.69 33.34 -6.71
C LEU A 10 23.86 32.23 -5.65
N MET A 11 23.13 32.34 -4.52
CA MET A 11 23.08 31.26 -3.54
C MET A 11 22.20 30.11 -4.14
N LEU A 12 22.88 29.07 -4.60
CA LEU A 12 22.24 27.80 -4.92
C LEU A 12 21.81 27.16 -3.59
N VAL A 13 20.54 27.28 -3.22
CA VAL A 13 19.96 26.50 -2.13
C VAL A 13 19.81 25.07 -2.65
N ALA A 14 20.80 24.23 -2.34
CA ALA A 14 20.67 22.79 -2.54
C ALA A 14 19.59 22.30 -1.59
N PHE A 15 18.39 22.03 -2.12
CA PHE A 15 17.41 21.21 -1.43
C PHE A 15 18.00 19.80 -1.33
N THR A 16 18.65 19.50 -0.21
CA THR A 16 18.88 18.11 0.17
C THR A 16 17.50 17.50 0.41
N ALA A 17 17.03 16.68 -0.52
CA ALA A 17 15.92 15.80 -0.25
C ALA A 17 16.35 14.88 0.91
N ASN A 18 16.02 15.26 2.13
CA ASN A 18 16.13 14.36 3.27
C ASN A 18 15.30 13.14 2.90
N ALA A 19 15.94 11.97 2.81
CA ALA A 19 15.23 10.71 2.73
C ALA A 19 14.28 10.67 3.92
N GLN A 20 12.98 10.83 3.66
CA GLN A 20 11.96 10.81 4.70
C GLN A 20 11.96 9.41 5.30
N SER A 21 12.47 9.27 6.51
CA SER A 21 12.32 8.05 7.27
C SER A 21 10.84 7.88 7.64
N CYS A 22 10.28 6.76 7.34
CA CYS A 22 8.93 6.36 7.71
C CYS A 22 8.93 5.81 9.13
N PRO A 23 7.86 5.99 9.85
CA PRO A 23 7.34 7.25 10.33
C PRO A 23 8.19 7.71 11.50
N ASP A 24 8.19 8.98 11.80
CA ASP A 24 8.72 9.52 13.05
C ASP A 24 7.83 9.10 14.26
N ASN A 25 7.49 7.83 14.36
CA ASN A 25 6.68 7.13 15.37
C ASN A 25 5.22 7.62 15.55
N LYS A 26 4.70 8.55 14.73
CA LYS A 26 3.35 9.11 14.98
C LYS A 26 2.48 9.28 13.73
N HIS A 27 3.07 9.56 12.58
CA HIS A 27 2.31 9.83 11.35
C HIS A 27 3.03 9.26 10.14
N PRO A 28 2.42 8.34 9.38
CA PRO A 28 2.96 7.90 8.11
C PRO A 28 3.00 9.08 7.14
N HIS A 29 4.14 9.27 6.47
CA HIS A 29 4.30 10.31 5.49
C HIS A 29 3.42 10.05 4.27
N MET A 30 2.78 11.12 3.78
CA MET A 30 2.04 11.13 2.51
C MET A 30 3.01 11.42 1.37
N ILE A 31 3.14 10.49 0.44
CA ILE A 31 3.96 10.67 -0.76
C ILE A 31 3.03 11.07 -1.90
N ASP A 32 3.23 12.27 -2.43
CA ASP A 32 2.53 12.77 -3.60
C ASP A 32 3.26 12.29 -4.86
N LEU A 33 2.65 11.32 -5.54
CA LEU A 33 3.14 10.82 -6.83
C LEU A 33 2.61 11.63 -8.02
N GLY A 34 1.85 12.72 -7.77
CA GLY A 34 1.24 13.53 -8.81
C GLY A 34 0.21 12.77 -9.64
N LEU A 35 -0.47 11.79 -9.05
CA LEU A 35 -1.48 10.97 -9.72
C LEU A 35 -2.69 11.83 -10.14
N PRO A 36 -3.38 11.50 -11.23
CA PRO A 36 -4.52 12.26 -11.74
C PRO A 36 -5.64 12.50 -10.72
N SER A 37 -5.92 11.51 -9.87
CA SER A 37 -6.94 11.62 -8.81
C SER A 37 -6.52 12.52 -7.63
N GLY A 38 -5.25 12.89 -7.54
CA GLY A 38 -4.67 13.54 -6.36
C GLY A 38 -4.40 12.59 -5.19
N THR A 39 -4.59 11.28 -5.38
CA THR A 39 -4.29 10.26 -4.36
C THR A 39 -2.83 10.30 -3.94
N LYS A 40 -2.60 10.37 -2.63
CA LYS A 40 -1.27 10.26 -2.01
C LYS A 40 -1.13 8.91 -1.33
N TRP A 41 0.03 8.31 -1.45
CA TRP A 41 0.32 6.99 -0.89
C TRP A 41 1.12 7.10 0.40
N ALA A 42 0.83 6.23 1.35
CA ALA A 42 1.65 6.14 2.55
C ALA A 42 3.06 5.63 2.23
N CYS A 43 4.05 6.05 3.00
CA CYS A 43 5.43 5.59 2.86
C CYS A 43 5.64 4.16 3.37
N CYS A 44 4.78 3.63 4.25
CA CYS A 44 4.88 2.29 4.82
C CYS A 44 3.52 1.58 4.92
N ASN A 45 3.56 0.27 5.15
CA ASN A 45 2.39 -0.56 5.34
C ASN A 45 1.78 -0.33 6.75
N ILE A 46 0.50 -0.65 6.92
CA ILE A 46 -0.13 -0.68 8.26
C ILE A 46 0.66 -1.62 9.18
N GLY A 47 1.06 -1.10 10.33
CA GLY A 47 1.84 -1.85 11.33
C GLY A 47 3.34 -1.96 11.03
N ALA A 48 3.84 -1.28 9.99
CA ALA A 48 5.27 -1.15 9.73
C ALA A 48 5.78 0.23 10.18
N GLU A 49 7.04 0.27 10.61
CA GLU A 49 7.73 1.50 11.05
C GLU A 49 8.65 2.08 9.96
N LYS A 50 8.77 1.42 8.82
CA LYS A 50 9.66 1.80 7.72
C LYS A 50 9.15 1.26 6.37
N PRO A 51 9.57 1.86 5.23
CA PRO A 51 9.06 1.53 3.91
C PRO A 51 9.20 0.06 3.53
N GLU A 52 10.29 -0.59 3.94
CA GLU A 52 10.59 -1.98 3.67
C GLU A 52 9.99 -2.97 4.68
N GLY A 53 9.30 -2.48 5.72
CA GLY A 53 8.59 -3.33 6.67
C GLY A 53 7.35 -3.98 6.05
N TYR A 54 7.15 -5.27 6.29
CA TYR A 54 5.99 -6.00 5.78
C TYR A 54 4.68 -5.50 6.41
N GLY A 55 4.74 -5.06 7.67
CA GLY A 55 3.56 -4.64 8.43
C GLY A 55 2.71 -5.80 8.93
N GLY A 56 1.47 -5.50 9.26
CA GLY A 56 0.47 -6.50 9.65
C GLY A 56 -0.18 -7.15 8.44
N TYR A 57 -0.69 -8.37 8.68
CA TYR A 57 -1.51 -9.09 7.71
C TYR A 57 -2.95 -9.07 8.20
N TYR A 58 -3.89 -8.85 7.29
CA TYR A 58 -5.31 -8.72 7.60
C TYR A 58 -6.12 -9.53 6.60
N ALA A 59 -7.13 -10.24 7.07
CA ALA A 59 -8.17 -10.75 6.18
C ALA A 59 -9.04 -9.58 5.72
N TRP A 60 -9.64 -9.67 4.54
CA TRP A 60 -10.36 -8.54 3.95
C TRP A 60 -11.57 -8.11 4.80
N GLY A 61 -11.60 -6.85 5.20
CA GLY A 61 -12.60 -6.30 6.11
C GLY A 61 -12.28 -6.47 7.60
N GLU A 62 -11.25 -7.25 7.96
CA GLU A 62 -10.81 -7.38 9.35
C GLU A 62 -9.76 -6.32 9.69
N THR A 63 -9.85 -5.76 10.89
CA THR A 63 -8.97 -4.67 11.35
C THR A 63 -7.94 -5.11 12.39
N GLN A 64 -7.95 -6.38 12.75
CA GLN A 64 -6.98 -6.99 13.67
C GLN A 64 -6.20 -8.11 12.96
N THR A 65 -4.95 -8.27 13.36
CA THR A 65 -4.14 -9.42 12.97
C THR A 65 -4.52 -10.64 13.79
N LYS A 66 -4.31 -11.83 13.23
CA LYS A 66 -4.57 -13.11 13.90
C LYS A 66 -3.45 -14.11 13.63
N SER A 67 -3.44 -15.24 14.31
CA SER A 67 -2.44 -16.29 14.13
C SER A 67 -2.74 -17.17 12.92
N THR A 68 -4.03 -17.41 12.62
CA THR A 68 -4.50 -18.34 11.61
C THR A 68 -5.43 -17.63 10.63
N TYR A 69 -5.21 -17.79 9.33
CA TYR A 69 -5.94 -17.15 8.23
C TYR A 69 -6.52 -18.21 7.32
N ASN A 70 -7.80 -18.52 7.50
CA ASN A 70 -8.58 -19.45 6.68
C ASN A 70 -10.06 -19.18 6.86
N ASP A 71 -10.90 -19.95 6.21
CA ASP A 71 -12.36 -19.79 6.26
C ASP A 71 -12.90 -19.97 7.67
N ASP A 72 -12.41 -20.93 8.43
CA ASP A 72 -12.88 -21.18 9.80
C ASP A 72 -12.63 -20.00 10.76
N THR A 73 -11.64 -19.18 10.46
CA THR A 73 -11.25 -18.02 11.29
C THR A 73 -11.70 -16.69 10.69
N TYR A 74 -12.28 -16.69 9.48
CA TYR A 74 -12.73 -15.47 8.82
C TYR A 74 -14.04 -14.96 9.42
N LEU A 75 -14.04 -13.74 9.95
CA LEU A 75 -15.16 -13.18 10.72
C LEU A 75 -16.45 -12.98 9.91
N TYR A 76 -16.34 -12.87 8.59
CA TYR A 76 -17.48 -12.59 7.70
C TYR A 76 -17.87 -13.79 6.85
N LEU A 77 -17.44 -14.99 7.22
CA LEU A 77 -18.00 -16.24 6.74
C LEU A 77 -19.12 -16.68 7.69
N LYS A 78 -20.29 -17.01 7.16
CA LYS A 78 -21.43 -17.50 7.95
C LYS A 78 -21.38 -19.02 8.08
N ASN A 79 -22.13 -19.54 9.04
CA ASN A 79 -22.23 -20.99 9.32
C ASN A 79 -22.74 -21.82 8.13
N ASP A 80 -23.43 -21.21 7.17
CA ASP A 80 -23.90 -21.84 5.94
C ASP A 80 -22.86 -21.76 4.79
N SER A 81 -21.63 -21.40 5.10
CA SER A 81 -20.52 -21.18 4.17
C SER A 81 -20.76 -20.04 3.14
N SER A 82 -21.74 -19.16 3.41
CA SER A 82 -21.92 -17.95 2.61
C SER A 82 -21.12 -16.78 3.20
N TYR A 83 -20.61 -15.91 2.33
CA TYR A 83 -19.89 -14.72 2.75
C TYR A 83 -20.86 -13.58 3.08
N GLN A 84 -20.68 -12.96 4.24
CA GLN A 84 -21.43 -11.77 4.60
C GLN A 84 -21.05 -10.61 3.69
N SER A 85 -22.06 -9.92 3.13
CA SER A 85 -21.82 -8.66 2.44
C SER A 85 -21.45 -7.57 3.47
N ILE A 86 -20.27 -6.95 3.30
CA ILE A 86 -19.79 -5.83 4.12
C ILE A 86 -19.59 -4.56 3.29
N GLY A 87 -20.06 -4.57 2.03
CA GLY A 87 -19.97 -3.49 1.06
C GLY A 87 -19.14 -3.89 -0.16
N SER A 88 -19.44 -3.30 -1.30
CA SER A 88 -18.65 -3.47 -2.54
C SER A 88 -17.34 -2.67 -2.51
N ASP A 89 -17.27 -1.64 -1.69
CA ASP A 89 -16.07 -0.87 -1.37
C ASP A 89 -16.09 -0.55 0.13
N ILE A 90 -15.05 -0.96 0.85
CA ILE A 90 -14.97 -0.79 2.31
C ILE A 90 -14.12 0.42 2.72
N ALA A 91 -13.61 1.22 1.77
CA ALA A 91 -12.78 2.39 2.07
C ALA A 91 -13.47 3.37 3.03
N GLY A 92 -12.78 3.76 4.10
CA GLY A 92 -13.27 4.70 5.10
C GLY A 92 -14.38 4.17 6.01
N THR A 93 -14.72 2.88 5.93
CA THR A 93 -15.71 2.22 6.80
C THR A 93 -15.05 1.55 8.03
N GLN A 94 -15.87 1.01 8.93
CA GLN A 94 -15.39 0.19 10.05
C GLN A 94 -14.64 -1.09 9.63
N TYR A 95 -14.74 -1.49 8.37
CA TYR A 95 -14.07 -2.65 7.78
C TYR A 95 -12.72 -2.29 7.14
N ASP A 96 -12.39 -1.01 7.07
CA ASP A 96 -11.14 -0.51 6.52
C ASP A 96 -10.07 -0.42 7.61
N VAL A 97 -9.08 -1.31 7.54
CA VAL A 97 -8.01 -1.36 8.54
C VAL A 97 -7.16 -0.09 8.56
N ALA A 98 -6.96 0.58 7.42
CA ALA A 98 -6.20 1.82 7.37
C ALA A 98 -6.94 2.96 8.07
N HIS A 99 -8.25 3.09 7.79
CA HIS A 99 -9.10 4.05 8.45
C HIS A 99 -9.20 3.82 9.96
N MET A 100 -9.40 2.57 10.36
CA MET A 100 -9.55 2.20 11.77
C MET A 100 -8.28 2.35 12.60
N LYS A 101 -7.11 2.14 12.01
CA LYS A 101 -5.83 2.22 12.74
C LYS A 101 -5.18 3.58 12.69
N TRP A 102 -5.28 4.30 11.58
CA TRP A 102 -4.63 5.60 11.40
C TRP A 102 -5.58 6.79 11.45
N GLY A 103 -6.88 6.57 11.18
CA GLY A 103 -7.90 7.61 11.23
C GLY A 103 -7.74 8.70 10.17
N GLY A 104 -8.43 9.83 10.38
CA GLY A 104 -8.38 10.97 9.47
C GLY A 104 -8.76 10.62 8.04
N SER A 105 -7.97 11.04 7.07
CA SER A 105 -8.18 10.79 5.64
C SER A 105 -7.53 9.49 5.13
N TRP A 106 -6.90 8.70 6.02
CA TRP A 106 -6.28 7.44 5.63
C TRP A 106 -7.32 6.36 5.37
N MET A 107 -7.13 5.63 4.29
CA MET A 107 -8.00 4.52 3.89
C MET A 107 -7.24 3.48 3.09
N MET A 108 -7.81 2.30 2.92
CA MET A 108 -7.34 1.31 1.96
C MET A 108 -7.49 1.86 0.54
N PRO A 109 -6.53 1.60 -0.37
CA PRO A 109 -6.68 1.99 -1.76
C PRO A 109 -7.79 1.18 -2.42
N SER A 110 -8.61 1.81 -3.26
CA SER A 110 -9.50 1.07 -4.15
C SER A 110 -8.72 0.39 -5.29
N ALA A 111 -9.35 -0.59 -5.97
CA ALA A 111 -8.77 -1.22 -7.16
C ALA A 111 -8.41 -0.17 -8.23
N ASN A 112 -9.26 0.86 -8.43
CA ASN A 112 -8.97 1.94 -9.36
C ASN A 112 -7.73 2.77 -8.95
N GLN A 113 -7.49 2.97 -7.67
CA GLN A 113 -6.27 3.67 -7.21
C GLN A 113 -5.02 2.80 -7.36
N GLN A 114 -5.14 1.48 -7.24
CA GLN A 114 -4.07 0.55 -7.56
C GLN A 114 -3.76 0.52 -9.06
N ASP A 115 -4.79 0.52 -9.92
CA ASP A 115 -4.62 0.69 -11.37
C ASP A 115 -3.94 2.01 -11.72
N GLU A 116 -4.41 3.11 -11.11
CA GLU A 116 -3.83 4.43 -11.32
C GLU A 116 -2.33 4.47 -10.94
N LEU A 117 -1.93 3.81 -9.83
CA LEU A 117 -0.53 3.68 -9.44
C LEU A 117 0.29 2.98 -10.53
N ILE A 118 -0.17 1.83 -11.02
CA ILE A 118 0.54 1.06 -12.05
C ILE A 118 0.61 1.84 -13.36
N SER A 119 -0.50 2.44 -13.79
CA SER A 119 -0.60 3.16 -15.06
C SER A 119 0.25 4.43 -15.10
N ASN A 120 0.44 5.11 -13.97
CA ASN A 120 1.14 6.40 -13.89
C ASN A 120 2.56 6.32 -13.31
N CYS A 121 3.02 5.15 -12.90
CA CYS A 121 4.37 4.92 -12.43
C CYS A 121 5.14 3.94 -13.32
N THR A 122 6.46 4.02 -13.30
CA THR A 122 7.33 2.94 -13.75
C THR A 122 7.51 1.96 -12.62
N TYR A 123 7.44 0.67 -12.94
CA TYR A 123 7.68 -0.42 -12.00
C TYR A 123 9.12 -0.91 -12.11
N GLU A 124 9.77 -1.13 -10.97
CA GLU A 124 11.10 -1.71 -10.86
C GLU A 124 11.14 -2.69 -9.70
N TRP A 125 11.52 -3.94 -9.96
CA TRP A 125 11.83 -4.90 -8.89
C TRP A 125 13.20 -4.60 -8.32
N THR A 126 13.29 -4.35 -7.02
CA THR A 126 14.54 -3.93 -6.38
C THR A 126 14.66 -4.43 -4.93
N THR A 127 15.75 -4.07 -4.26
CA THR A 127 15.99 -4.40 -2.86
C THR A 127 16.31 -3.13 -2.08
N VAL A 128 15.58 -2.91 -0.99
CA VAL A 128 15.79 -1.79 -0.06
C VAL A 128 16.13 -2.37 1.32
N ASN A 129 17.30 -2.02 1.84
CA ASN A 129 17.79 -2.50 3.15
C ASN A 129 17.70 -4.03 3.32
N GLY A 130 18.00 -4.79 2.25
CA GLY A 130 17.95 -6.25 2.26
C GLY A 130 16.58 -6.86 1.99
N VAL A 131 15.52 -6.06 1.87
CA VAL A 131 14.16 -6.51 1.59
C VAL A 131 13.84 -6.32 0.12
N LYS A 132 13.44 -7.39 -0.57
CA LYS A 132 13.00 -7.35 -1.97
C LYS A 132 11.59 -6.78 -2.08
N GLY A 133 11.30 -6.09 -3.19
CA GLY A 133 9.97 -5.53 -3.44
C GLY A 133 9.88 -4.77 -4.75
N GLY A 134 8.75 -4.12 -4.96
CA GLY A 134 8.44 -3.27 -6.10
C GLY A 134 8.64 -1.79 -5.75
N LYS A 135 9.41 -1.08 -6.56
CA LYS A 135 9.51 0.37 -6.54
C LYS A 135 8.62 0.93 -7.65
N PHE A 136 7.72 1.81 -7.27
CA PHE A 136 6.84 2.53 -8.20
C PHE A 136 7.29 3.99 -8.25
N THR A 137 7.79 4.43 -9.40
CA THR A 137 8.30 5.79 -9.59
C THR A 137 7.37 6.56 -10.52
N SER A 138 6.84 7.66 -10.05
CA SER A 138 5.94 8.52 -10.83
C SER A 138 6.57 9.01 -12.12
N LYS A 139 5.84 8.82 -13.22
CA LYS A 139 6.20 9.36 -14.55
C LYS A 139 6.07 10.90 -14.60
N LYS A 140 5.31 11.49 -13.66
CA LYS A 140 5.01 12.92 -13.65
C LYS A 140 6.04 13.76 -12.89
N ASN A 141 6.44 13.31 -11.69
CA ASN A 141 7.28 14.12 -10.79
C ASN A 141 8.52 13.39 -10.26
N GLY A 142 8.73 12.12 -10.61
CA GLY A 142 9.87 11.32 -10.18
C GLY A 142 9.83 10.86 -8.72
N ALA A 143 8.81 11.22 -7.94
CA ALA A 143 8.61 10.70 -6.61
C ALA A 143 8.33 9.19 -6.65
N SER A 144 8.72 8.45 -5.62
CA SER A 144 8.56 7.00 -5.61
C SER A 144 8.12 6.46 -4.26
N ILE A 145 7.45 5.30 -4.31
CA ILE A 145 7.18 4.46 -3.14
C ILE A 145 7.80 3.08 -3.36
N PHE A 146 8.15 2.43 -2.26
CA PHE A 146 8.61 1.05 -2.25
C PHE A 146 7.59 0.19 -1.51
N LEU A 147 7.13 -0.87 -2.16
CA LEU A 147 6.25 -1.88 -1.58
C LEU A 147 7.04 -3.18 -1.41
N PRO A 148 7.30 -3.64 -0.17
CA PRO A 148 8.00 -4.89 0.05
C PRO A 148 7.22 -6.09 -0.49
N ALA A 149 7.92 -7.11 -0.96
CA ALA A 149 7.35 -8.40 -1.34
C ALA A 149 6.95 -9.16 -0.07
N ALA A 150 5.83 -8.77 0.52
CA ALA A 150 5.41 -9.24 1.84
C ALA A 150 4.78 -10.65 1.82
N GLY A 151 4.49 -11.21 0.62
CA GLY A 151 3.76 -12.46 0.52
C GLY A 151 2.35 -12.36 1.08
N TYR A 152 1.82 -13.49 1.53
CA TYR A 152 0.50 -13.60 2.17
C TYR A 152 0.52 -14.62 3.31
N ARG A 153 -0.50 -14.59 4.17
CA ARG A 153 -0.73 -15.64 5.17
C ARG A 153 -1.91 -16.52 4.79
N TRP A 154 -1.70 -17.82 4.92
CA TRP A 154 -2.73 -18.84 4.87
C TRP A 154 -2.47 -19.86 5.97
N ASP A 155 -3.50 -20.27 6.69
CA ASP A 155 -3.41 -20.96 7.95
C ASP A 155 -2.48 -20.21 8.92
N ASP A 156 -1.48 -20.86 9.50
CA ASP A 156 -0.46 -20.27 10.36
C ASP A 156 0.82 -19.86 9.59
N GLY A 157 0.87 -20.16 8.28
CA GLY A 157 2.02 -19.94 7.41
C GLY A 157 2.14 -18.53 6.85
N LEU A 158 3.38 -18.08 6.64
CA LEU A 158 3.73 -16.95 5.78
C LEU A 158 4.31 -17.50 4.48
N ASN A 159 3.61 -17.24 3.37
CA ASN A 159 3.93 -17.78 2.07
C ASN A 159 4.47 -16.70 1.14
N GLU A 160 5.39 -17.06 0.26
CA GLU A 160 5.92 -16.24 -0.85
C GLU A 160 6.57 -14.92 -0.46
N ALA A 161 6.83 -14.67 0.83
CA ALA A 161 7.54 -13.49 1.29
C ALA A 161 8.94 -13.41 0.66
N GLY A 162 9.33 -12.23 0.20
CA GLY A 162 10.57 -11.99 -0.54
C GLY A 162 10.52 -12.35 -2.03
N SER A 163 9.38 -12.88 -2.52
CA SER A 163 9.18 -13.25 -3.93
C SER A 163 8.00 -12.54 -4.57
N TYR A 164 6.91 -12.33 -3.81
CA TYR A 164 5.67 -11.72 -4.29
C TYR A 164 5.14 -10.68 -3.30
N GLY A 165 4.51 -9.64 -3.83
CA GLY A 165 3.73 -8.68 -3.05
C GLY A 165 2.24 -8.85 -3.34
N TYR A 166 1.43 -8.90 -2.27
CA TYR A 166 -0.03 -8.97 -2.31
C TYR A 166 -0.59 -7.91 -1.36
N TYR A 167 -1.30 -6.96 -1.89
CA TYR A 167 -1.77 -5.79 -1.16
C TYR A 167 -3.27 -5.60 -1.37
N TRP A 168 -4.07 -5.80 -0.32
CA TRP A 168 -5.51 -5.62 -0.43
C TRP A 168 -5.89 -4.25 -1.00
N SER A 169 -6.87 -4.26 -1.90
CA SER A 169 -7.70 -3.09 -2.16
C SER A 169 -8.92 -3.08 -1.24
N SER A 170 -9.61 -1.95 -1.19
CA SER A 170 -10.91 -1.83 -0.51
C SER A 170 -12.07 -2.41 -1.33
N THR A 171 -11.84 -2.78 -2.59
CA THR A 171 -12.87 -3.15 -3.56
C THR A 171 -13.11 -4.66 -3.56
N GLN A 172 -14.36 -5.06 -3.28
CA GLN A 172 -14.80 -6.46 -3.43
C GLN A 172 -14.85 -6.85 -4.91
N SER A 173 -14.54 -8.10 -5.21
CA SER A 173 -14.82 -8.66 -6.55
C SER A 173 -16.31 -8.56 -6.88
N PRO A 174 -16.67 -8.02 -8.06
CA PRO A 174 -18.07 -8.01 -8.49
C PRO A 174 -18.58 -9.39 -8.95
N SER A 175 -17.64 -10.30 -9.27
CA SER A 175 -17.95 -11.63 -9.81
C SER A 175 -17.98 -12.72 -8.73
N TYR A 176 -17.22 -12.55 -7.66
CA TYR A 176 -17.03 -13.54 -6.61
C TYR A 176 -17.21 -12.92 -5.23
N SER A 177 -18.26 -13.32 -4.50
CA SER A 177 -18.58 -12.77 -3.17
C SER A 177 -17.56 -13.12 -2.09
N ASP A 178 -16.81 -14.19 -2.31
CA ASP A 178 -15.73 -14.71 -1.48
C ASP A 178 -14.39 -14.00 -1.74
N CYS A 179 -14.29 -13.19 -2.80
CA CYS A 179 -13.06 -12.56 -3.23
C CYS A 179 -13.07 -11.02 -3.13
N ALA A 180 -11.87 -10.45 -3.01
CA ALA A 180 -11.62 -9.02 -3.17
C ALA A 180 -10.40 -8.80 -4.07
N TYR A 181 -10.32 -7.61 -4.67
CA TYR A 181 -9.20 -7.24 -5.52
C TYR A 181 -7.96 -6.89 -4.69
N ASP A 182 -6.80 -7.18 -5.27
CA ASP A 182 -5.51 -6.77 -4.72
C ASP A 182 -4.53 -6.26 -5.79
N LEU A 183 -3.51 -5.55 -5.35
CA LEU A 183 -2.31 -5.28 -6.12
C LEU A 183 -1.36 -6.46 -5.93
N TYR A 184 -1.04 -7.13 -7.03
CA TYR A 184 -0.10 -8.25 -7.10
C TYR A 184 1.14 -7.85 -7.89
N PHE A 185 2.34 -8.20 -7.39
CA PHE A 185 3.58 -7.97 -8.14
C PHE A 185 4.68 -8.98 -7.79
N HIS A 186 5.62 -9.14 -8.71
CA HIS A 186 6.81 -9.99 -8.59
C HIS A 186 7.96 -9.43 -9.43
N SER A 187 9.09 -10.15 -9.52
CA SER A 187 10.29 -9.70 -10.24
C SER A 187 10.08 -9.36 -11.73
N GLY A 188 8.99 -9.78 -12.34
CA GLY A 188 8.69 -9.54 -13.76
C GLY A 188 7.74 -8.38 -14.01
N ASN A 189 6.70 -8.21 -13.19
CA ASN A 189 5.63 -7.25 -13.46
C ASN A 189 4.77 -6.95 -12.23
N ALA A 190 3.84 -5.97 -12.37
CA ALA A 190 2.83 -5.63 -11.39
C ALA A 190 1.43 -5.60 -12.05
N TYR A 191 0.43 -6.07 -11.32
CA TYR A 191 -0.97 -6.18 -11.75
C TYR A 191 -1.89 -5.68 -10.65
N TRP A 192 -3.04 -5.11 -10.98
CA TRP A 192 -3.93 -4.48 -10.00
C TRP A 192 -5.22 -5.25 -9.74
N TYR A 193 -5.48 -6.32 -10.45
CA TYR A 193 -6.75 -7.03 -10.27
C TYR A 193 -6.55 -8.55 -10.27
N TYR A 194 -6.37 -9.07 -9.11
CA TYR A 194 -6.42 -10.49 -8.91
C TYR A 194 -7.53 -10.76 -7.89
N ASP A 195 -8.52 -11.58 -8.29
CA ASP A 195 -9.60 -12.00 -7.39
C ASP A 195 -9.06 -13.04 -6.43
N LEU A 196 -8.97 -12.70 -5.15
CA LEU A 196 -8.43 -13.62 -4.16
C LEU A 196 -9.32 -13.65 -2.92
N ASP A 197 -9.37 -14.84 -2.31
CA ASP A 197 -10.17 -15.18 -1.17
C ASP A 197 -9.96 -14.19 0.00
N ARG A 198 -11.08 -13.71 0.56
CA ARG A 198 -11.14 -12.71 1.62
C ARG A 198 -10.56 -13.20 2.94
N GLY A 199 -10.51 -14.52 3.17
CA GLY A 199 -9.96 -15.15 4.37
C GLY A 199 -8.44 -15.11 4.48
N TYR A 200 -7.73 -14.88 3.37
CA TYR A 200 -6.27 -14.76 3.36
C TYR A 200 -5.79 -13.50 4.08
N GLY A 201 -4.68 -13.62 4.79
CA GLY A 201 -4.00 -12.48 5.41
C GLY A 201 -3.07 -11.77 4.44
N ARG A 202 -3.38 -10.50 4.10
CA ARG A 202 -2.51 -9.66 3.27
C ARG A 202 -2.22 -8.34 3.92
N THR A 203 -1.16 -7.71 3.45
CA THR A 203 -0.79 -6.38 3.94
C THR A 203 -1.58 -5.27 3.22
N VAL A 204 -1.55 -4.07 3.81
CA VAL A 204 -2.22 -2.88 3.27
C VAL A 204 -1.24 -1.73 3.21
N ARG A 205 -1.12 -1.08 2.05
CA ARG A 205 -0.47 0.21 1.88
C ARG A 205 -1.55 1.30 1.79
N PRO A 206 -1.71 2.14 2.80
CA PRO A 206 -2.76 3.16 2.81
C PRO A 206 -2.59 4.25 1.76
N VAL A 207 -3.73 4.87 1.44
CA VAL A 207 -3.82 6.10 0.66
C VAL A 207 -4.57 7.18 1.42
N SER A 208 -4.40 8.43 0.97
CA SER A 208 -5.15 9.59 1.43
C SER A 208 -5.48 10.49 0.24
N ARG A 209 -6.56 11.25 0.34
CA ARG A 209 -6.96 12.28 -0.62
C ARG A 209 -6.91 13.65 0.00
#